data_b35670714aded18fa0d738427710ed04
#
_entry.id   b35670714aded18fa0d738427710ed04
#
_cell.length_a   1.000
_cell.length_b   1.000
_cell.length_c   1.000
_cell.angle_alpha   90.00
_cell.angle_beta   90.00
_cell.angle_gamma   90.00
#
_symmetry.space_group_name_H-M   'P 1'
#
loop_
_entity.id
_entity.type
_entity.pdbx_description
1 polymer ?
#
loop_
_entity_poly.entity_id
_entity_poly.type
_entity_poly.pdbx_seq_one_letter_code
_entity_poly.pdbx_strand_id
1 'polypeptide(L)'
;MRTDKVYKCEIINIVKLTSLEKLFHVKILDHGEKQIFKFRPGQFVMLEVPGFGEMPISISSSSNNREYIELCVRKAGRATNVLHRAQVGAKLGIRGPFGTSFPMEEMADHNILLIAGGLGLAPLRAPIFWVNERRERFRDVHILYGAKRPSEMLFTYQFEEWGKVNHIGLMTIVEEPDKSWKGKTGLITKLFDDITIDPERTYAIICGPPVMFKFVCRHLDSLGVPMNRMFVSLERRMHCGMGKCCRCMVGSTFTCVEGPVFDYWTVMNLKEAI
;
A
#
# COMPACT_ATOMS: atom_id res chain seq x y z
N MET A 1 -4.39 23.26 0.58
CA MET A 1 -5.49 22.39 0.10
C MET A 1 -6.55 22.33 1.19
N ARG A 2 -7.87 22.49 0.90
CA ARG A 2 -8.91 22.36 1.94
C ARG A 2 -9.04 20.87 2.33
N THR A 3 -8.62 20.51 3.52
CA THR A 3 -8.61 19.13 4.04
C THR A 3 -9.99 18.59 4.41
N ASP A 4 -11.00 19.45 4.46
CA ASP A 4 -12.40 19.15 4.77
C ASP A 4 -13.30 18.99 3.53
N LYS A 5 -12.77 19.22 2.32
CA LYS A 5 -13.52 19.09 1.08
C LYS A 5 -13.84 17.62 0.78
N VAL A 6 -15.12 17.34 0.55
CA VAL A 6 -15.60 16.03 0.09
C VAL A 6 -15.76 16.07 -1.43
N TYR A 7 -15.03 15.23 -2.14
CA TYR A 7 -15.18 15.00 -3.57
C TYR A 7 -16.30 13.97 -3.79
N LYS A 8 -17.33 14.37 -4.55
CA LYS A 8 -18.39 13.43 -4.96
C LYS A 8 -17.86 12.47 -6.00
N CYS A 9 -18.02 11.19 -5.75
CA CYS A 9 -17.47 10.12 -6.58
C CYS A 9 -18.52 9.08 -6.95
N GLU A 10 -18.15 8.28 -7.95
CA GLU A 10 -18.94 7.14 -8.40
C GLU A 10 -18.05 5.92 -8.61
N ILE A 11 -18.54 4.74 -8.25
CA ILE A 11 -17.91 3.46 -8.59
C ILE A 11 -18.14 3.20 -10.08
N ILE A 12 -17.06 3.12 -10.86
CA ILE A 12 -17.12 2.84 -12.31
C ILE A 12 -16.76 1.39 -12.65
N ASN A 13 -16.08 0.69 -11.75
CA ASN A 13 -15.74 -0.73 -11.91
C ASN A 13 -15.46 -1.38 -10.56
N ILE A 14 -15.69 -2.69 -10.46
CA ILE A 14 -15.44 -3.49 -9.26
C ILE A 14 -14.78 -4.81 -9.69
N VAL A 15 -13.56 -5.05 -9.19
CA VAL A 15 -12.84 -6.30 -9.41
C VAL A 15 -12.83 -7.09 -8.11
N LYS A 16 -13.32 -8.33 -8.14
CA LYS A 16 -13.18 -9.25 -7.00
C LYS A 16 -11.76 -9.82 -7.01
N LEU A 17 -11.01 -9.57 -5.94
CA LEU A 17 -9.64 -10.10 -5.80
C LEU A 17 -9.62 -11.42 -5.06
N THR A 18 -10.29 -11.48 -3.91
CA THR A 18 -10.42 -12.68 -3.08
C THR A 18 -11.87 -12.81 -2.54
N SER A 19 -12.09 -13.69 -1.59
CA SER A 19 -13.38 -13.76 -0.88
C SER A 19 -13.64 -12.55 0.02
N LEU A 20 -12.59 -11.85 0.46
CA LEU A 20 -12.66 -10.73 1.40
C LEU A 20 -12.29 -9.39 0.77
N GLU A 21 -11.52 -9.36 -0.31
CA GLU A 21 -11.04 -8.12 -0.92
C GLU A 21 -11.68 -7.87 -2.28
N LYS A 22 -12.06 -6.60 -2.49
CA LYS A 22 -12.46 -6.05 -3.79
C LYS A 22 -11.65 -4.80 -4.10
N LEU A 23 -11.33 -4.63 -5.38
CA LEU A 23 -10.77 -3.40 -5.92
C LEU A 23 -11.90 -2.58 -6.53
N PHE A 24 -12.06 -1.36 -6.04
CA PHE A 24 -13.05 -0.40 -6.54
C PHE A 24 -12.34 0.67 -7.37
N HIS A 25 -12.77 0.85 -8.61
CA HIS A 25 -12.37 1.99 -9.44
C HIS A 25 -13.35 3.13 -9.18
N VAL A 26 -12.87 4.23 -8.65
CA VAL A 26 -13.68 5.34 -8.17
C VAL A 26 -13.32 6.61 -8.94
N LYS A 27 -14.31 7.20 -9.61
CA LYS A 27 -14.16 8.39 -10.43
C LYS A 27 -14.74 9.61 -9.71
N ILE A 28 -13.98 10.70 -9.63
CA ILE A 28 -14.46 12.00 -9.18
C ILE A 28 -15.37 12.57 -10.26
N LEU A 29 -16.57 13.02 -9.87
CA LEU A 29 -17.62 13.40 -10.81
C LEU A 29 -17.40 14.79 -11.41
N ASP A 30 -16.95 15.74 -10.60
CA ASP A 30 -16.64 17.08 -11.09
C ASP A 30 -15.32 17.09 -11.85
N HIS A 31 -15.34 17.63 -13.09
CA HIS A 31 -14.17 17.63 -13.97
C HIS A 31 -13.04 18.53 -13.43
N GLY A 32 -13.35 19.69 -12.88
CA GLY A 32 -12.35 20.60 -12.32
C GLY A 32 -11.71 20.02 -11.06
N GLU A 33 -12.52 19.38 -10.19
CA GLU A 33 -12.03 18.69 -9.00
C GLU A 33 -11.14 17.50 -9.36
N LYS A 34 -11.50 16.73 -10.38
CA LYS A 34 -10.68 15.62 -10.90
C LYS A 34 -9.31 16.11 -11.36
N GLN A 35 -9.20 17.23 -12.04
CA GLN A 35 -7.94 17.79 -12.52
C GLN A 35 -6.98 18.21 -11.39
N ILE A 36 -7.51 18.70 -10.29
CA ILE A 36 -6.72 19.17 -9.16
C ILE A 36 -6.41 18.07 -8.15
N PHE A 37 -7.13 16.94 -8.17
CA PHE A 37 -6.88 15.82 -7.29
C PHE A 37 -5.60 15.08 -7.70
N LYS A 38 -4.52 15.33 -6.98
CA LYS A 38 -3.20 14.72 -7.21
C LYS A 38 -2.73 14.05 -5.94
N PHE A 39 -2.19 12.85 -6.05
CA PHE A 39 -1.63 12.11 -4.93
C PHE A 39 -0.25 11.55 -5.28
N ARG A 40 0.47 11.11 -4.24
CA ARG A 40 1.77 10.43 -4.35
C ARG A 40 1.64 9.01 -3.77
N PRO A 41 2.47 8.06 -4.21
CA PRO A 41 2.52 6.70 -3.66
C PRO A 41 2.69 6.72 -2.12
N GLY A 42 1.86 5.94 -1.42
CA GLY A 42 1.83 5.89 0.05
C GLY A 42 0.71 6.68 0.71
N GLN A 43 0.11 7.65 -0.01
CA GLN A 43 -1.01 8.44 0.51
C GLN A 43 -2.32 7.64 0.52
N PHE A 44 -3.27 8.09 1.34
CA PHE A 44 -4.59 7.50 1.50
C PHE A 44 -5.71 8.54 1.34
N VAL A 45 -6.92 8.06 1.25
CA VAL A 45 -8.16 8.85 1.29
C VAL A 45 -9.04 8.43 2.45
N MET A 46 -9.84 9.35 2.97
CA MET A 46 -11.01 8.99 3.76
C MET A 46 -12.16 8.71 2.79
N LEU A 47 -12.52 7.46 2.66
CA LEU A 47 -13.61 6.99 1.81
C LEU A 47 -14.91 7.00 2.59
N GLU A 48 -15.86 7.81 2.17
CA GLU A 48 -17.20 7.91 2.75
C GLU A 48 -18.16 6.98 2.02
N VAL A 49 -18.82 6.14 2.79
CA VAL A 49 -20.02 5.37 2.35
C VAL A 49 -21.23 6.09 2.94
N PRO A 50 -22.08 6.75 2.13
CA PRO A 50 -23.16 7.58 2.61
C PRO A 50 -24.09 6.83 3.60
N GLY A 51 -24.32 7.43 4.76
CA GLY A 51 -25.11 6.85 5.84
C GLY A 51 -24.40 5.79 6.71
N PHE A 52 -23.15 5.41 6.38
CA PHE A 52 -22.41 4.36 7.09
C PHE A 52 -21.07 4.80 7.66
N GLY A 53 -20.58 5.98 7.29
CA GLY A 53 -19.38 6.61 7.81
C GLY A 53 -18.18 6.61 6.84
N GLU A 54 -17.05 7.04 7.35
CA GLU A 54 -15.78 7.16 6.61
C GLU A 54 -14.74 6.15 7.11
N MET A 55 -13.84 5.77 6.23
CA MET A 55 -12.71 4.91 6.56
C MET A 55 -11.47 5.29 5.77
N PRO A 56 -10.25 5.17 6.36
CA PRO A 56 -9.00 5.38 5.63
C PRO A 56 -8.74 4.22 4.69
N ILE A 57 -8.47 4.53 3.42
CA ILE A 57 -8.11 3.55 2.40
C ILE A 57 -6.91 4.06 1.62
N SER A 58 -5.84 3.28 1.59
CA SER A 58 -4.66 3.58 0.78
C SER A 58 -5.01 3.62 -0.71
N ILE A 59 -4.43 4.58 -1.44
CA ILE A 59 -4.62 4.65 -2.89
C ILE A 59 -3.71 3.60 -3.54
N SER A 60 -4.32 2.71 -4.32
CA SER A 60 -3.63 1.57 -4.95
C SER A 60 -3.38 1.75 -6.44
N SER A 61 -3.84 2.85 -7.04
CA SER A 61 -3.64 3.15 -8.47
C SER A 61 -2.31 3.85 -8.75
N SER A 62 -1.91 3.87 -10.03
CA SER A 62 -0.84 4.76 -10.49
C SER A 62 -1.20 6.22 -10.21
N SER A 63 -0.22 7.00 -9.72
CA SER A 63 -0.36 8.45 -9.54
C SER A 63 -0.43 9.23 -10.85
N ASN A 64 -0.14 8.58 -11.98
CA ASN A 64 -0.31 9.14 -13.33
C ASN A 64 -1.72 8.92 -13.89
N ASN A 65 -2.50 7.99 -13.32
CA ASN A 65 -3.90 7.83 -13.72
C ASN A 65 -4.73 9.03 -13.26
N ARG A 66 -5.31 9.74 -14.21
CA ARG A 66 -6.14 10.94 -13.97
C ARG A 66 -7.63 10.68 -14.11
N GLU A 67 -8.03 9.50 -14.58
CA GLU A 67 -9.43 9.20 -14.85
C GLU A 67 -10.18 8.69 -13.62
N TYR A 68 -9.51 7.88 -12.81
CA TYR A 68 -10.06 7.29 -11.59
C TYR A 68 -8.94 6.92 -10.61
N ILE A 69 -9.31 6.69 -9.37
CA ILE A 69 -8.42 6.07 -8.38
C ILE A 69 -8.89 4.65 -8.08
N GLU A 70 -7.97 3.80 -7.70
CA GLU A 70 -8.26 2.42 -7.31
C GLU A 70 -8.07 2.25 -5.80
N LEU A 71 -9.07 1.69 -5.17
CA LEU A 71 -9.12 1.47 -3.74
C LEU A 71 -9.37 -0.02 -3.47
N CYS A 72 -8.37 -0.70 -2.89
CA CYS A 72 -8.51 -2.09 -2.45
C CYS A 72 -9.10 -2.12 -1.05
N VAL A 73 -10.28 -2.69 -0.89
CA VAL A 73 -11.00 -2.69 0.38
C VAL A 73 -11.30 -4.11 0.85
N ARG A 74 -10.84 -4.42 2.08
CA ARG A 74 -11.20 -5.67 2.78
C ARG A 74 -12.57 -5.53 3.45
N LYS A 75 -13.37 -6.56 3.34
CA LYS A 75 -14.65 -6.71 4.04
C LYS A 75 -14.37 -6.99 5.54
N ALA A 76 -14.38 -5.96 6.38
CA ALA A 76 -13.95 -6.07 7.77
C ALA A 76 -14.90 -5.40 8.80
N GLY A 77 -15.94 -4.69 8.37
CA GLY A 77 -16.84 -3.98 9.27
C GLY A 77 -18.09 -3.46 8.59
N ARG A 78 -18.91 -2.67 9.31
CA ARG A 78 -20.24 -2.23 8.85
C ARG A 78 -20.17 -1.49 7.51
N ALA A 79 -19.35 -0.45 7.40
CA ALA A 79 -19.25 0.36 6.18
C ALA A 79 -18.64 -0.43 5.01
N THR A 80 -17.60 -1.24 5.26
CA THR A 80 -17.03 -2.11 4.22
C THR A 80 -17.97 -3.20 3.76
N ASN A 81 -18.84 -3.75 4.65
CA ASN A 81 -19.88 -4.70 4.27
C ASN A 81 -20.91 -4.09 3.31
N VAL A 82 -21.28 -2.83 3.54
CA VAL A 82 -22.19 -2.10 2.63
C VAL A 82 -21.50 -1.81 1.30
N LEU A 83 -20.28 -1.32 1.34
CA LEU A 83 -19.47 -1.05 0.13
C LEU A 83 -19.30 -2.32 -0.73
N HIS A 84 -19.10 -3.49 -0.10
CA HIS A 84 -18.98 -4.77 -0.81
C HIS A 84 -20.27 -5.24 -1.49
N ARG A 85 -21.44 -4.70 -1.11
CA ARG A 85 -22.72 -4.95 -1.78
C ARG A 85 -23.06 -3.89 -2.83
N ALA A 86 -22.28 -2.80 -2.87
CA ALA A 86 -22.49 -1.74 -3.85
C ALA A 86 -22.26 -2.26 -5.27
N GLN A 87 -22.92 -1.61 -6.22
CA GLN A 87 -22.81 -1.88 -7.65
C GLN A 87 -22.13 -0.70 -8.35
N VAL A 88 -21.71 -0.90 -9.59
CA VAL A 88 -21.27 0.18 -10.48
C VAL A 88 -22.38 1.23 -10.56
N GLY A 89 -22.00 2.51 -10.51
CA GLY A 89 -22.92 3.64 -10.42
C GLY A 89 -23.20 4.13 -8.99
N ALA A 90 -22.82 3.35 -7.96
CA ALA A 90 -23.00 3.77 -6.57
C ALA A 90 -22.18 5.03 -6.24
N LYS A 91 -22.81 5.96 -5.51
CA LYS A 91 -22.19 7.23 -5.12
C LYS A 91 -21.45 7.08 -3.81
N LEU A 92 -20.26 7.70 -3.76
CA LEU A 92 -19.34 7.73 -2.62
C LEU A 92 -18.83 9.15 -2.40
N GLY A 93 -18.27 9.40 -1.23
CA GLY A 93 -17.49 10.60 -0.94
C GLY A 93 -16.02 10.26 -0.74
N ILE A 94 -15.13 11.15 -1.13
CA ILE A 94 -13.70 11.05 -0.84
C ILE A 94 -13.20 12.37 -0.26
N ARG A 95 -12.44 12.29 0.82
CA ARG A 95 -11.61 13.40 1.31
C ARG A 95 -10.14 13.03 1.23
N GLY A 96 -9.29 14.00 0.93
CA GLY A 96 -7.85 13.79 0.80
C GLY A 96 -7.28 14.37 -0.50
N PRO A 97 -6.11 13.89 -0.98
CA PRO A 97 -5.30 12.82 -0.34
C PRO A 97 -4.69 13.29 0.98
N PHE A 98 -4.49 12.34 1.89
CA PHE A 98 -3.92 12.57 3.21
C PHE A 98 -2.62 11.79 3.41
N GLY A 99 -1.89 12.20 4.44
CA GLY A 99 -0.68 11.54 4.90
C GLY A 99 0.55 11.79 4.03
N THR A 100 1.65 11.24 4.49
CA THR A 100 2.96 11.28 3.83
C THR A 100 3.03 10.28 2.68
N SER A 101 4.00 10.46 1.80
CA SER A 101 4.27 9.58 0.66
C SER A 101 5.62 8.89 0.83
N PHE A 102 5.82 7.77 0.14
CA PHE A 102 7.17 7.22 -0.03
C PHE A 102 8.04 8.22 -0.81
N PRO A 103 9.32 8.38 -0.44
CA PRO A 103 10.23 9.34 -1.07
C PRO A 103 10.80 8.76 -2.38
N MET A 104 9.93 8.45 -3.34
CA MET A 104 10.26 7.74 -4.57
C MET A 104 11.33 8.44 -5.42
N GLU A 105 11.41 9.78 -5.34
CA GLU A 105 12.42 10.55 -6.09
C GLU A 105 13.82 10.37 -5.50
N GLU A 106 13.93 10.24 -4.17
CA GLU A 106 15.19 10.03 -3.46
C GLU A 106 15.76 8.63 -3.68
N MET A 107 14.90 7.69 -4.09
CA MET A 107 15.26 6.30 -4.37
C MET A 107 15.85 6.09 -5.77
N ALA A 108 15.94 7.14 -6.59
CA ALA A 108 16.57 7.06 -7.92
C ALA A 108 18.02 6.58 -7.79
N ASP A 109 18.51 5.85 -8.80
CA ASP A 109 19.83 5.23 -8.88
C ASP A 109 20.16 4.20 -7.78
N HIS A 110 19.12 3.71 -7.06
CA HIS A 110 19.27 2.68 -6.03
C HIS A 110 18.51 1.40 -6.40
N ASN A 111 18.86 0.32 -5.69
CA ASN A 111 18.11 -0.93 -5.67
C ASN A 111 16.85 -0.75 -4.83
N ILE A 112 15.74 -1.33 -5.27
CA ILE A 112 14.44 -1.19 -4.61
C ILE A 112 13.92 -2.56 -4.20
N LEU A 113 13.65 -2.72 -2.90
CA LEU A 113 12.92 -3.86 -2.35
C LEU A 113 11.49 -3.46 -1.98
N LEU A 114 10.52 -4.01 -2.67
CA LEU A 114 9.10 -3.82 -2.43
C LEU A 114 8.56 -5.07 -1.71
N ILE A 115 8.32 -4.98 -0.41
CA ILE A 115 8.03 -6.14 0.44
C ILE A 115 6.61 -6.04 0.99
N ALA A 116 5.75 -6.96 0.59
CA ALA A 116 4.34 -6.97 0.97
C ALA A 116 3.93 -8.24 1.69
N GLY A 117 3.11 -8.09 2.75
CA GLY A 117 2.41 -9.19 3.41
C GLY A 117 0.89 -9.05 3.31
N GLY A 118 0.21 -10.02 2.73
CA GLY A 118 -1.24 -10.05 2.61
C GLY A 118 -1.83 -8.77 1.98
N LEU A 119 -2.69 -8.08 2.72
CA LEU A 119 -3.32 -6.83 2.26
C LEU A 119 -2.31 -5.69 2.01
N GLY A 120 -1.09 -5.78 2.56
CA GLY A 120 -0.02 -4.79 2.36
C GLY A 120 0.40 -4.61 0.91
N LEU A 121 0.04 -5.53 0.01
CA LEU A 121 0.27 -5.34 -1.43
C LEU A 121 -0.60 -4.20 -2.00
N ALA A 122 -1.74 -3.89 -1.40
CA ALA A 122 -2.62 -2.83 -1.87
C ALA A 122 -1.97 -1.42 -1.79
N PRO A 123 -1.42 -0.95 -0.66
CA PRO A 123 -0.67 0.30 -0.62
C PRO A 123 0.64 0.24 -1.41
N LEU A 124 1.24 -0.95 -1.56
CA LEU A 124 2.49 -1.12 -2.30
C LEU A 124 2.28 -1.04 -3.82
N ARG A 125 1.07 -1.24 -4.30
CA ARG A 125 0.76 -1.23 -5.74
C ARG A 125 1.04 0.14 -6.39
N ALA A 126 0.78 1.25 -5.72
CA ALA A 126 1.12 2.59 -6.22
C ALA A 126 2.64 2.80 -6.39
N PRO A 127 3.53 2.45 -5.42
CA PRO A 127 4.98 2.39 -5.64
C PRO A 127 5.40 1.46 -6.78
N ILE A 128 4.78 0.27 -6.93
CA ILE A 128 5.08 -0.65 -8.04
C ILE A 128 4.82 0.03 -9.38
N PHE A 129 3.68 0.69 -9.55
CA PHE A 129 3.41 1.46 -10.76
C PHE A 129 4.41 2.58 -10.99
N TRP A 130 4.76 3.32 -9.93
CA TRP A 130 5.75 4.40 -10.02
C TRP A 130 7.09 3.89 -10.54
N VAL A 131 7.58 2.77 -10.01
CA VAL A 131 8.83 2.13 -10.45
C VAL A 131 8.71 1.61 -11.88
N ASN A 132 7.63 0.91 -12.22
CA ASN A 132 7.43 0.36 -13.56
C ASN A 132 7.40 1.45 -14.64
N GLU A 133 6.74 2.57 -14.37
CA GLU A 133 6.61 3.70 -15.30
C GLU A 133 7.91 4.49 -15.48
N ARG A 134 8.91 4.29 -14.62
CA ARG A 134 10.20 4.99 -14.58
C ARG A 134 11.35 4.02 -14.32
N ARG A 135 11.25 2.82 -14.88
CA ARG A 135 12.15 1.69 -14.58
C ARG A 135 13.62 2.03 -14.74
N GLU A 136 13.94 2.83 -15.74
CA GLU A 136 15.29 3.28 -16.08
C GLU A 136 15.95 4.14 -14.99
N ARG A 137 15.17 4.68 -14.06
CA ARG A 137 15.67 5.48 -12.94
C ARG A 137 16.14 4.65 -11.75
N PHE A 138 15.90 3.35 -11.76
CA PHE A 138 16.21 2.44 -10.66
C PHE A 138 17.16 1.35 -11.12
N ARG A 139 17.99 0.87 -10.20
CA ARG A 139 18.88 -0.28 -10.43
C ARG A 139 18.07 -1.58 -10.35
N ASP A 140 18.50 -2.55 -9.56
CA ASP A 140 17.77 -3.79 -9.35
C ASP A 140 16.48 -3.55 -8.55
N VAL A 141 15.40 -4.16 -9.00
CA VAL A 141 14.09 -4.05 -8.34
C VAL A 141 13.56 -5.43 -8.05
N HIS A 142 13.22 -5.67 -6.79
CA HIS A 142 12.58 -6.91 -6.34
C HIS A 142 11.26 -6.64 -5.65
N ILE A 143 10.25 -7.43 -5.98
CA ILE A 143 8.95 -7.48 -5.31
C ILE A 143 8.88 -8.81 -4.56
N LEU A 144 8.87 -8.75 -3.23
CA LEU A 144 8.71 -9.90 -2.35
C LEU A 144 7.29 -9.88 -1.78
N TYR A 145 6.49 -10.89 -2.11
CA TYR A 145 5.10 -10.94 -1.67
C TYR A 145 4.77 -12.22 -0.93
N GLY A 146 4.38 -12.09 0.33
CA GLY A 146 3.90 -13.17 1.19
C GLY A 146 2.40 -13.10 1.43
N ALA A 147 1.71 -14.24 1.38
CA ALA A 147 0.32 -14.39 1.77
C ALA A 147 0.15 -15.62 2.68
N LYS A 148 -0.96 -15.67 3.43
CA LYS A 148 -1.22 -16.84 4.27
C LYS A 148 -1.51 -18.07 3.40
N ARG A 149 -2.36 -17.91 2.38
CA ARG A 149 -2.78 -18.97 1.44
C ARG A 149 -2.76 -18.48 0.01
N PRO A 150 -2.66 -19.36 -0.99
CA PRO A 150 -2.77 -18.99 -2.40
C PRO A 150 -4.06 -18.24 -2.73
N SER A 151 -5.20 -18.65 -2.14
CA SER A 151 -6.51 -18.03 -2.33
C SER A 151 -6.66 -16.62 -1.74
N GLU A 152 -5.70 -16.19 -0.90
CA GLU A 152 -5.66 -14.86 -0.28
C GLU A 152 -4.67 -13.91 -1.01
N MET A 153 -4.02 -14.37 -2.07
CA MET A 153 -3.12 -13.54 -2.86
C MET A 153 -3.88 -12.50 -3.68
N LEU A 154 -3.43 -11.26 -3.56
CA LEU A 154 -4.03 -10.12 -4.26
C LEU A 154 -3.33 -9.87 -5.61
N PHE A 155 -4.05 -9.31 -6.56
CA PHE A 155 -3.54 -8.84 -7.85
C PHE A 155 -2.74 -9.87 -8.66
N THR A 156 -3.03 -11.16 -8.49
CA THR A 156 -2.30 -12.26 -9.17
C THR A 156 -2.32 -12.12 -10.70
N TYR A 157 -3.37 -11.51 -11.25
CA TYR A 157 -3.50 -11.22 -12.67
C TYR A 157 -2.48 -10.20 -13.21
N GLN A 158 -1.80 -9.45 -12.32
CA GLN A 158 -0.76 -8.48 -12.68
C GLN A 158 0.66 -9.03 -12.52
N PHE A 159 0.84 -10.19 -11.92
CA PHE A 159 2.17 -10.72 -11.61
C PHE A 159 3.00 -10.96 -12.86
N GLU A 160 2.38 -11.46 -13.92
CA GLU A 160 3.08 -11.65 -15.19
C GLU A 160 3.52 -10.33 -15.82
N GLU A 161 2.65 -9.31 -15.77
CA GLU A 161 2.97 -7.97 -16.26
C GLU A 161 4.14 -7.35 -15.47
N TRP A 162 4.09 -7.42 -14.14
CA TRP A 162 5.16 -6.89 -13.28
C TRP A 162 6.49 -7.62 -13.50
N GLY A 163 6.47 -8.94 -13.67
CA GLY A 163 7.66 -9.74 -13.92
C GLY A 163 8.27 -9.59 -15.33
N LYS A 164 7.51 -9.07 -16.31
CA LYS A 164 8.01 -8.85 -17.68
C LYS A 164 8.89 -7.61 -17.82
N VAL A 165 8.84 -6.69 -16.88
CA VAL A 165 9.67 -5.50 -16.92
C VAL A 165 11.11 -5.90 -16.63
N ASN A 166 12.04 -5.54 -17.50
CA ASN A 166 13.45 -5.88 -17.37
C ASN A 166 13.99 -5.52 -15.98
N HIS A 167 14.69 -6.47 -15.36
CA HIS A 167 15.29 -6.32 -14.03
C HIS A 167 14.31 -6.11 -12.86
N ILE A 168 13.04 -6.57 -12.97
CA ILE A 168 12.16 -6.72 -11.82
C ILE A 168 11.99 -8.20 -11.49
N GLY A 169 12.50 -8.59 -10.34
CA GLY A 169 12.31 -9.93 -9.77
C GLY A 169 11.04 -9.98 -8.92
N LEU A 170 10.00 -10.72 -9.36
CA LEU A 170 8.83 -10.98 -8.53
C LEU A 170 8.94 -12.35 -7.88
N MET A 171 8.93 -12.38 -6.55
CA MET A 171 8.95 -13.61 -5.77
C MET A 171 7.78 -13.68 -4.83
N THR A 172 7.16 -14.86 -4.76
CA THR A 172 5.97 -15.08 -3.94
C THR A 172 6.15 -16.27 -3.00
N ILE A 173 5.54 -16.19 -1.82
CA ILE A 173 5.57 -17.24 -0.82
C ILE A 173 4.23 -17.31 -0.08
N VAL A 174 3.82 -18.51 0.33
CA VAL A 174 2.65 -18.71 1.19
C VAL A 174 3.02 -19.50 2.43
N GLU A 175 2.32 -19.22 3.54
CA GLU A 175 2.54 -19.93 4.79
C GLU A 175 1.85 -21.32 4.79
N GLU A 176 0.61 -21.36 4.28
CA GLU A 176 -0.26 -22.54 4.20
C GLU A 176 -0.56 -22.87 2.73
N PRO A 177 0.24 -23.73 2.08
CA PRO A 177 0.01 -24.09 0.68
C PRO A 177 -1.21 -25.00 0.52
N ASP A 178 -1.87 -24.94 -0.61
CA ASP A 178 -2.84 -25.92 -1.07
C ASP A 178 -2.21 -26.83 -2.16
N LYS A 179 -3.00 -27.81 -2.64
CA LYS A 179 -2.51 -28.78 -3.66
C LYS A 179 -2.13 -28.14 -5.01
N SER A 180 -2.61 -26.93 -5.30
CA SER A 180 -2.32 -26.21 -6.55
C SER A 180 -1.04 -25.37 -6.46
N TRP A 181 -0.55 -25.09 -5.26
CA TRP A 181 0.61 -24.25 -5.02
C TRP A 181 1.92 -24.96 -5.37
N LYS A 182 2.70 -24.35 -6.25
CA LYS A 182 4.02 -24.85 -6.68
C LYS A 182 5.17 -23.92 -6.28
N GLY A 183 4.85 -22.78 -5.63
CA GLY A 183 5.84 -21.81 -5.21
C GLY A 183 6.47 -22.14 -3.85
N LYS A 184 7.25 -21.20 -3.33
CA LYS A 184 7.88 -21.31 -2.01
C LYS A 184 6.87 -21.32 -0.88
N THR A 185 7.23 -21.99 0.23
CA THR A 185 6.40 -22.11 1.44
C THR A 185 7.14 -21.66 2.67
N GLY A 186 6.49 -20.86 3.50
CA GLY A 186 7.00 -20.34 4.77
C GLY A 186 6.82 -18.84 4.93
N LEU A 187 7.62 -18.25 5.82
CA LEU A 187 7.59 -16.81 6.07
C LEU A 187 8.30 -16.04 4.95
N ILE A 188 7.90 -14.79 4.75
CA ILE A 188 8.43 -13.91 3.70
C ILE A 188 9.96 -13.72 3.79
N THR A 189 10.53 -13.84 4.97
CA THR A 189 11.98 -13.74 5.19
C THR A 189 12.79 -14.81 4.45
N LYS A 190 12.20 -15.96 4.13
CA LYS A 190 12.85 -16.98 3.30
C LYS A 190 13.11 -16.54 1.85
N LEU A 191 12.46 -15.48 1.39
CA LEU A 191 12.69 -14.95 0.04
C LEU A 191 14.01 -14.18 -0.06
N PHE A 192 14.58 -13.74 1.06
CA PHE A 192 15.88 -13.08 1.08
C PHE A 192 17.04 -14.01 0.71
N ASP A 193 16.86 -15.32 0.88
CA ASP A 193 17.87 -16.33 0.51
C ASP A 193 18.11 -16.38 -1.02
N ASP A 194 17.20 -15.83 -1.81
CA ASP A 194 17.23 -15.86 -3.29
C ASP A 194 17.72 -14.56 -3.92
N ILE A 195 18.02 -13.55 -3.13
CA ILE A 195 18.44 -12.24 -3.62
C ILE A 195 19.74 -11.79 -2.96
N THR A 196 20.55 -11.08 -3.73
CA THR A 196 21.72 -10.39 -3.18
C THR A 196 21.35 -8.96 -2.88
N ILE A 197 21.61 -8.52 -1.66
CA ILE A 197 21.33 -7.15 -1.19
C ILE A 197 22.64 -6.41 -1.05
N ASP A 198 22.78 -5.28 -1.77
CA ASP A 198 23.81 -4.29 -1.53
C ASP A 198 23.26 -3.27 -0.51
N PRO A 199 23.68 -3.33 0.77
CA PRO A 199 23.06 -2.52 1.81
C PRO A 199 23.28 -1.02 1.61
N GLU A 200 24.41 -0.62 1.02
CA GLU A 200 24.73 0.78 0.78
C GLU A 200 23.90 1.41 -0.34
N ARG A 201 23.32 0.58 -1.22
CA ARG A 201 22.56 1.03 -2.40
C ARG A 201 21.12 0.59 -2.41
N THR A 202 20.58 0.09 -1.31
CA THR A 202 19.23 -0.48 -1.27
C THR A 202 18.29 0.39 -0.43
N TYR A 203 17.12 0.68 -1.00
CA TYR A 203 15.93 1.14 -0.29
C TYR A 203 14.91 0.02 -0.19
N ALA A 204 14.24 -0.09 0.96
CA ALA A 204 13.16 -1.05 1.18
C ALA A 204 11.84 -0.33 1.49
N ILE A 205 10.77 -0.72 0.82
CA ILE A 205 9.40 -0.29 1.10
C ILE A 205 8.62 -1.50 1.58
N ILE A 206 8.11 -1.43 2.80
CA ILE A 206 7.54 -2.58 3.51
C ILE A 206 6.11 -2.28 3.94
N CYS A 207 5.15 -3.08 3.48
CA CYS A 207 3.73 -2.97 3.84
C CYS A 207 3.16 -4.32 4.23
N GLY A 208 2.51 -4.40 5.40
CA GLY A 208 1.93 -5.65 5.88
C GLY A 208 1.59 -5.63 7.36
N PRO A 209 1.36 -6.79 7.97
CA PRO A 209 1.09 -6.89 9.41
C PRO A 209 2.26 -6.39 10.27
N PRO A 210 2.00 -5.80 11.45
CA PRO A 210 3.07 -5.30 12.35
C PRO A 210 4.14 -6.33 12.68
N VAL A 211 3.75 -7.59 12.87
CA VAL A 211 4.69 -8.68 13.14
C VAL A 211 5.68 -8.87 11.99
N MET A 212 5.25 -8.71 10.75
CA MET A 212 6.12 -8.82 9.57
C MET A 212 7.18 -7.71 9.56
N PHE A 213 6.80 -6.46 9.87
CA PHE A 213 7.75 -5.35 9.94
C PHE A 213 8.92 -5.66 10.86
N LYS A 214 8.61 -6.18 12.05
CA LYS A 214 9.62 -6.50 13.05
C LYS A 214 10.68 -7.49 12.53
N PHE A 215 10.25 -8.54 11.83
CA PHE A 215 11.17 -9.56 11.32
C PHE A 215 11.90 -9.09 10.06
N VAL A 216 11.19 -8.47 9.13
CA VAL A 216 11.75 -8.00 7.86
C VAL A 216 12.77 -6.88 8.10
N CYS A 217 12.40 -5.86 8.89
CA CYS A 217 13.30 -4.74 9.15
C CYS A 217 14.54 -5.17 9.94
N ARG A 218 14.39 -6.06 10.95
CA ARG A 218 15.54 -6.60 11.68
C ARG A 218 16.46 -7.42 10.78
N HIS A 219 15.91 -8.18 9.86
CA HIS A 219 16.70 -8.94 8.91
C HIS A 219 17.50 -8.01 8.00
N LEU A 220 16.86 -6.98 7.41
CA LEU A 220 17.53 -5.99 6.57
C LEU A 220 18.59 -5.19 7.34
N ASP A 221 18.32 -4.82 8.59
CA ASP A 221 19.27 -4.17 9.48
C ASP A 221 20.50 -5.05 9.75
N SER A 222 20.28 -6.35 10.00
CA SER A 222 21.38 -7.33 10.18
C SER A 222 22.25 -7.52 8.92
N LEU A 223 21.71 -7.23 7.75
CA LEU A 223 22.45 -7.18 6.47
C LEU A 223 23.15 -5.85 6.22
N GLY A 224 22.95 -4.85 7.11
CA GLY A 224 23.58 -3.54 7.03
C GLY A 224 22.78 -2.48 6.24
N VAL A 225 21.53 -2.76 5.86
CA VAL A 225 20.67 -1.74 5.22
C VAL A 225 20.35 -0.64 6.24
N PRO A 226 20.64 0.65 5.96
CA PRO A 226 20.39 1.72 6.90
C PRO A 226 18.89 1.86 7.27
N MET A 227 18.58 2.04 8.55
CA MET A 227 17.18 2.14 9.03
C MET A 227 16.40 3.29 8.39
N ASN A 228 17.06 4.39 8.04
CA ASN A 228 16.45 5.53 7.34
C ASN A 228 16.20 5.27 5.83
N ARG A 229 16.65 4.12 5.31
CA ARG A 229 16.33 3.65 3.95
C ARG A 229 15.28 2.53 3.92
N MET A 230 14.75 2.17 5.07
CA MET A 230 13.63 1.22 5.19
C MET A 230 12.36 2.00 5.51
N PHE A 231 11.39 2.00 4.62
CA PHE A 231 10.12 2.71 4.79
C PHE A 231 9.00 1.72 5.06
N VAL A 232 8.22 2.00 6.10
CA VAL A 232 7.05 1.21 6.49
C VAL A 232 5.78 2.06 6.40
N SER A 233 4.66 1.43 6.03
CA SER A 233 3.35 2.08 6.06
C SER A 233 2.57 1.55 7.26
N LEU A 234 2.37 2.40 8.27
CA LEU A 234 1.67 2.02 9.49
C LEU A 234 0.15 2.11 9.30
N GLU A 235 -0.55 1.06 9.71
CA GLU A 235 -2.01 1.05 9.75
C GLU A 235 -2.50 1.48 11.14
N ARG A 236 -3.41 2.46 11.18
CA ARG A 236 -4.08 2.92 12.40
C ARG A 236 -5.55 3.22 12.13
N ARG A 237 -6.36 3.13 13.17
CA ARG A 237 -7.75 3.59 13.08
C ARG A 237 -7.76 5.11 12.93
N MET A 238 -8.37 5.61 11.88
CA MET A 238 -8.47 7.03 11.61
C MET A 238 -9.93 7.42 11.45
N HIS A 239 -10.29 8.62 11.93
CA HIS A 239 -11.64 9.17 11.82
C HIS A 239 -11.66 10.48 11.06
N CYS A 240 -10.74 11.42 11.35
CA CYS A 240 -10.73 12.72 10.68
C CYS A 240 -9.75 12.78 9.49
N GLY A 241 -8.65 12.05 9.51
CA GLY A 241 -7.59 12.07 8.49
C GLY A 241 -6.67 13.31 8.54
N MET A 242 -6.88 14.25 9.50
CA MET A 242 -6.24 15.57 9.48
C MET A 242 -5.69 16.01 10.85
N GLY A 243 -5.34 15.09 11.75
CA GLY A 243 -4.68 15.39 13.02
C GLY A 243 -5.58 16.02 14.09
N LYS A 244 -6.92 15.92 14.00
CA LYS A 244 -7.84 16.59 14.94
C LYS A 244 -8.39 15.67 16.03
N CYS A 245 -8.68 14.42 15.73
CA CYS A 245 -9.45 13.54 16.62
C CYS A 245 -8.60 12.64 17.51
N CYS A 246 -7.29 12.66 17.39
CA CYS A 246 -6.29 11.88 18.15
C CYS A 246 -6.40 10.34 18.03
N ARG A 247 -7.31 9.80 17.19
CA ARG A 247 -7.54 8.34 17.08
C ARG A 247 -6.39 7.59 16.44
N CYS A 248 -5.61 8.26 15.62
CA CYS A 248 -4.48 7.68 14.89
C CYS A 248 -3.12 7.93 15.57
N MET A 249 -3.12 8.47 16.78
CA MET A 249 -1.87 8.76 17.50
C MET A 249 -1.09 7.49 17.85
N VAL A 250 0.22 7.60 17.69
CA VAL A 250 1.23 6.66 18.18
C VAL A 250 2.23 7.51 18.97
N GLY A 251 2.26 7.35 20.28
CA GLY A 251 2.95 8.32 21.14
C GLY A 251 2.38 9.73 20.92
N SER A 252 3.21 10.70 20.55
CA SER A 252 2.83 12.08 20.23
C SER A 252 2.57 12.34 18.74
N THR A 253 2.69 11.32 17.88
CA THR A 253 2.69 11.45 16.42
C THR A 253 1.32 11.11 15.83
N PHE A 254 0.79 11.97 14.97
CA PHE A 254 -0.45 11.73 14.24
C PHE A 254 -0.16 10.95 12.96
N THR A 255 -0.43 9.65 12.93
CA THR A 255 -0.21 8.80 11.72
C THR A 255 -0.92 9.32 10.48
N CYS A 256 -2.04 10.03 10.61
CA CYS A 256 -2.75 10.60 9.46
C CYS A 256 -2.13 11.88 8.88
N VAL A 257 -1.16 12.49 9.56
CA VAL A 257 -0.49 13.75 9.16
C VAL A 257 0.98 13.53 8.92
N GLU A 258 1.68 12.93 9.90
CA GLU A 258 3.13 12.70 9.90
C GLU A 258 3.49 11.34 9.28
N GLY A 259 2.49 10.46 9.11
CA GLY A 259 2.50 9.17 8.41
C GLY A 259 1.46 9.13 7.29
N PRO A 260 1.03 7.95 6.82
CA PRO A 260 1.30 6.61 7.37
C PRO A 260 2.70 6.08 7.04
N VAL A 261 3.41 6.70 6.10
CA VAL A 261 4.76 6.31 5.70
C VAL A 261 5.78 6.92 6.63
N PHE A 262 6.56 6.06 7.26
CA PHE A 262 7.68 6.43 8.13
C PHE A 262 8.93 5.63 7.74
N ASP A 263 10.11 6.21 7.92
CA ASP A 263 11.33 5.41 7.95
C ASP A 263 11.39 4.56 9.23
N TYR A 264 12.12 3.44 9.17
CA TYR A 264 12.17 2.49 10.28
C TYR A 264 12.89 3.04 11.51
N TRP A 265 13.86 3.94 11.33
CA TRP A 265 14.52 4.63 12.45
C TRP A 265 13.53 5.46 13.26
N THR A 266 12.66 6.21 12.58
CA THR A 266 11.58 6.96 13.24
C THR A 266 10.63 6.02 14.00
N VAL A 267 10.21 4.91 13.37
CA VAL A 267 9.28 3.93 13.98
C VAL A 267 9.87 3.29 15.23
N MET A 268 11.17 2.96 15.23
CA MET A 268 11.84 2.38 16.40
C MET A 268 11.87 3.35 17.61
N ASN A 269 11.80 4.66 17.35
CA ASN A 269 11.77 5.69 18.39
C ASN A 269 10.33 6.10 18.80
N LEU A 270 9.30 5.60 18.09
CA LEU A 270 7.91 5.81 18.48
C LEU A 270 7.46 4.74 19.47
N LYS A 271 7.08 5.15 20.68
CA LYS A 271 6.49 4.22 21.66
C LYS A 271 5.22 3.59 21.08
N GLU A 272 5.10 2.26 21.17
CA GLU A 272 3.91 1.49 20.75
C GLU A 272 3.67 1.46 19.22
N ALA A 273 4.67 1.75 18.39
CA ALA A 273 4.50 1.74 16.94
C ALA A 273 4.40 0.31 16.37
N ILE A 274 5.23 -0.62 16.87
CA ILE A 274 5.35 -2.02 16.44
C ILE A 274 5.40 -2.97 17.63
#